data_e16504b3fc65a978dc9e86a54e2bc827
#
_entry.id   e16504b3fc65a978dc9e86a54e2bc827
#
_cell.length_a   1.000
_cell.length_b   1.000
_cell.length_c   1.000
_cell.angle_alpha   90.00
_cell.angle_beta   90.00
_cell.angle_gamma   90.00
#
_symmetry.space_group_name_H-M   'P 1'
#
loop_
_entity.id
_entity.type
_entity.pdbx_description
1 polymer ?
#
loop_
_entity_poly.entity_id
_entity_poly.type
_entity_poly.pdbx_seq_one_letter_code
_entity_poly.pdbx_strand_id
1 'polypeptide(L)'
;MRRGWKGESRYFLLNDLRNNKRDHPMMVQRYVALAFEQNAVPKAADIPVLKPYLTVDSTQQAETLKNFEKQTALLGERPIIGFCPGAEFGPAKRWPHYHYAKLAEMLIEKGYAVELFGSPKDVEAGEQIRNALPAELQPFCLNLAGQTNLNQAVDLIANCTAVVSNDSGLMHIAAATDRPLVALYGPTSPTYTPPLSDKAVIIRLIEGDLIKVRKSTDSSEGYHQSLIDIKPENVVEKLTALLDI
;
A
#
# COMPACT_ATOMS: atom_id res chain seq x y z
N MET A 1 1.42 -13.28 31.24
CA MET A 1 1.48 -14.29 30.16
C MET A 1 2.11 -13.65 28.94
N ARG A 2 3.01 -14.37 28.23
CA ARG A 2 3.63 -13.91 26.96
C ARG A 2 3.27 -14.92 25.87
N ARG A 3 2.20 -14.62 25.17
CA ARG A 3 1.58 -15.47 24.14
C ARG A 3 2.05 -15.06 22.75
N GLY A 4 2.29 -16.01 21.87
CA GLY A 4 2.68 -15.74 20.50
C GLY A 4 2.78 -16.98 19.61
N TRP A 5 2.90 -16.74 18.32
CA TRP A 5 3.06 -17.78 17.33
C TRP A 5 4.51 -18.27 17.23
N LYS A 6 4.67 -19.56 16.98
CA LYS A 6 5.97 -20.16 16.68
C LYS A 6 6.62 -19.47 15.46
N GLY A 7 7.86 -19.01 15.61
CA GLY A 7 8.65 -18.37 14.55
C GLY A 7 9.55 -17.26 15.07
N GLU A 8 10.41 -16.73 14.20
CA GLU A 8 11.30 -15.59 14.45
C GLU A 8 12.21 -15.73 15.69
N SER A 9 12.61 -16.96 16.01
CA SER A 9 13.53 -17.28 17.13
C SER A 9 13.11 -16.75 18.50
N ARG A 10 11.80 -16.50 18.74
CA ARG A 10 11.24 -15.93 19.99
C ARG A 10 10.82 -16.97 21.03
N TYR A 11 11.22 -18.25 20.85
CA TYR A 11 10.72 -19.36 21.67
C TYR A 11 10.96 -19.17 23.17
N PHE A 12 12.12 -18.64 23.54
CA PHE A 12 12.50 -18.41 24.94
C PHE A 12 11.82 -17.20 25.58
N LEU A 13 11.22 -16.33 24.77
CA LEU A 13 10.47 -15.15 25.23
C LEU A 13 8.99 -15.46 25.50
N LEU A 14 8.48 -16.57 24.97
CA LEU A 14 7.07 -16.94 25.02
C LEU A 14 6.86 -18.09 26.01
N ASN A 15 5.85 -17.97 26.88
CA ASN A 15 5.41 -19.02 27.77
C ASN A 15 4.04 -19.62 27.40
N ASP A 16 3.40 -19.10 26.36
CA ASP A 16 2.24 -19.70 25.67
C ASP A 16 2.52 -19.65 24.16
N LEU A 17 3.14 -20.72 23.65
CA LEU A 17 3.60 -20.84 22.28
C LEU A 17 2.56 -21.54 21.42
N ARG A 18 2.08 -20.87 20.37
CA ARG A 18 1.08 -21.39 19.41
C ARG A 18 1.75 -21.93 18.14
N ASN A 19 1.32 -23.12 17.68
CA ASN A 19 1.93 -23.82 16.55
C ASN A 19 1.05 -23.84 15.29
N ASN A 20 -0.23 -23.58 15.41
CA ASN A 20 -1.26 -23.78 14.39
C ASN A 20 -1.57 -22.56 13.55
N LYS A 21 -0.55 -21.78 13.14
CA LYS A 21 -0.72 -20.60 12.28
C LYS A 21 -1.54 -20.85 11.01
N ARG A 22 -1.45 -22.05 10.44
CA ARG A 22 -2.12 -22.38 9.18
C ARG A 22 -3.63 -22.46 9.30
N ASP A 23 -4.15 -22.71 10.51
CA ASP A 23 -5.58 -22.74 10.78
C ASP A 23 -6.21 -21.35 10.68
N HIS A 24 -5.38 -20.29 10.68
CA HIS A 24 -5.77 -18.90 10.58
C HIS A 24 -5.01 -18.24 9.40
N PRO A 25 -5.57 -18.26 8.18
CA PRO A 25 -4.87 -17.79 6.99
C PRO A 25 -4.56 -16.29 7.05
N MET A 26 -5.50 -15.47 7.54
CA MET A 26 -5.31 -14.02 7.60
C MET A 26 -4.52 -13.58 8.85
N MET A 27 -3.70 -12.54 8.69
CA MET A 27 -2.94 -11.95 9.80
C MET A 27 -3.85 -11.47 10.93
N VAL A 28 -4.95 -10.80 10.61
CA VAL A 28 -5.93 -10.32 11.61
C VAL A 28 -6.51 -11.47 12.43
N GLN A 29 -6.85 -12.60 11.79
CA GLN A 29 -7.34 -13.79 12.48
C GLN A 29 -6.27 -14.35 13.44
N ARG A 30 -5.00 -14.33 13.04
CA ARG A 30 -3.89 -14.76 13.90
C ARG A 30 -3.74 -13.87 15.12
N TYR A 31 -3.92 -12.56 15.00
CA TYR A 31 -3.87 -11.66 16.15
C TYR A 31 -5.08 -11.89 17.07
N VAL A 32 -6.28 -12.00 16.54
CA VAL A 32 -7.48 -12.28 17.33
C VAL A 32 -7.36 -13.62 18.06
N ALA A 33 -6.85 -14.66 17.40
CA ALA A 33 -6.63 -15.98 18.01
C ALA A 33 -5.72 -15.93 19.24
N LEU A 34 -4.80 -14.98 19.33
CA LEU A 34 -3.94 -14.81 20.51
C LEU A 34 -4.69 -14.24 21.74
N ALA A 35 -5.90 -13.70 21.59
CA ALA A 35 -6.71 -13.24 22.71
C ALA A 35 -7.36 -14.41 23.49
N PHE A 36 -7.48 -15.58 22.89
CA PHE A 36 -8.14 -16.75 23.47
C PHE A 36 -7.14 -17.71 24.12
N GLU A 37 -7.61 -18.50 25.08
CA GLU A 37 -6.84 -19.65 25.61
C GLU A 37 -6.67 -20.71 24.51
N GLN A 38 -5.63 -21.54 24.64
CA GLN A 38 -5.23 -22.49 23.57
C GLN A 38 -6.35 -23.48 23.18
N ASN A 39 -7.11 -23.92 24.16
CA ASN A 39 -8.24 -24.85 24.00
C ASN A 39 -9.56 -24.18 23.61
N ALA A 40 -9.62 -22.85 23.58
CA ALA A 40 -10.80 -22.04 23.29
C ALA A 40 -10.62 -21.14 22.05
N VAL A 41 -9.57 -21.37 21.24
CA VAL A 41 -9.33 -20.58 20.03
C VAL A 41 -10.43 -20.88 19.00
N PRO A 42 -11.15 -19.87 18.52
CA PRO A 42 -12.17 -20.06 17.48
C PRO A 42 -11.55 -20.55 16.16
N LYS A 43 -12.33 -21.23 15.34
CA LYS A 43 -11.95 -21.51 13.95
C LYS A 43 -11.84 -20.20 13.17
N ALA A 44 -11.04 -20.16 12.13
CA ALA A 44 -10.88 -18.95 11.32
C ALA A 44 -12.21 -18.41 10.77
N ALA A 45 -13.13 -19.31 10.39
CA ALA A 45 -14.46 -18.93 9.91
C ALA A 45 -15.33 -18.22 10.97
N ASP A 46 -15.08 -18.49 12.25
CA ASP A 46 -15.85 -17.92 13.37
C ASP A 46 -15.24 -16.60 13.88
N ILE A 47 -14.06 -16.22 13.37
CA ILE A 47 -13.39 -14.94 13.71
C ILE A 47 -13.88 -13.86 12.76
N PRO A 48 -14.60 -12.85 13.25
CA PRO A 48 -15.02 -11.73 12.40
C PRO A 48 -13.82 -10.93 11.91
N VAL A 49 -13.76 -10.72 10.60
CA VAL A 49 -12.76 -9.86 9.98
C VAL A 49 -13.35 -8.47 9.87
N LEU A 50 -13.04 -7.63 10.85
CA LEU A 50 -13.49 -6.24 10.87
C LEU A 50 -12.59 -5.39 9.96
N LYS A 51 -13.22 -4.46 9.22
CA LYS A 51 -12.48 -3.47 8.43
C LYS A 51 -11.90 -2.43 9.38
N PRO A 52 -10.59 -2.14 9.32
CA PRO A 52 -10.02 -1.03 10.08
C PRO A 52 -10.57 0.29 9.55
N TYR A 53 -10.78 1.23 10.45
CA TYR A 53 -11.21 2.57 10.11
C TYR A 53 -10.36 3.59 10.86
N LEU A 54 -9.84 4.59 10.13
CA LEU A 54 -9.14 5.73 10.67
C LEU A 54 -10.02 6.96 10.56
N THR A 55 -10.36 7.53 11.70
CA THR A 55 -11.01 8.84 11.74
C THR A 55 -9.98 9.92 11.46
N VAL A 56 -10.25 10.73 10.45
CA VAL A 56 -9.43 11.90 10.13
C VAL A 56 -10.05 13.11 10.79
N ASP A 57 -9.30 13.80 11.66
CA ASP A 57 -9.73 15.05 12.24
C ASP A 57 -9.64 16.17 11.21
N SER A 58 -10.77 16.82 10.89
CA SER A 58 -10.84 17.82 9.84
C SER A 58 -9.98 19.06 10.12
N THR A 59 -9.82 19.42 11.39
CA THR A 59 -8.98 20.57 11.79
C THR A 59 -7.51 20.26 11.57
N GLN A 60 -7.07 19.08 12.02
CA GLN A 60 -5.70 18.62 11.82
C GLN A 60 -5.39 18.41 10.34
N GLN A 61 -6.31 17.84 9.57
CA GLN A 61 -6.15 17.69 8.12
C GLN A 61 -6.00 19.03 7.42
N ALA A 62 -6.84 20.04 7.77
CA ALA A 62 -6.73 21.39 7.21
C ALA A 62 -5.37 22.04 7.54
N GLU A 63 -4.84 21.83 8.76
CA GLU A 63 -3.51 22.30 9.12
C GLU A 63 -2.41 21.56 8.32
N THR A 64 -2.54 20.25 8.16
CA THR A 64 -1.62 19.47 7.33
C THR A 64 -1.62 19.98 5.89
N LEU A 65 -2.77 20.13 5.26
CA LEU A 65 -2.89 20.65 3.89
C LEU A 65 -2.25 22.04 3.74
N LYS A 66 -2.49 22.93 4.72
CA LYS A 66 -1.86 24.25 4.76
C LYS A 66 -0.33 24.18 4.85
N ASN A 67 0.21 23.25 5.64
CA ASN A 67 1.65 23.06 5.77
C ASN A 67 2.31 22.63 4.45
N PHE A 68 1.57 21.96 3.59
CA PHE A 68 2.04 21.51 2.26
C PHE A 68 1.56 22.41 1.11
N GLU A 69 0.84 23.49 1.37
CA GLU A 69 0.26 24.39 0.35
C GLU A 69 1.27 24.87 -0.69
N LYS A 70 2.49 25.21 -0.26
CA LYS A 70 3.55 25.67 -1.16
C LYS A 70 4.02 24.57 -2.12
N GLN A 71 4.12 23.33 -1.65
CA GLN A 71 4.51 22.19 -2.45
C GLN A 71 3.41 21.78 -3.42
N THR A 72 2.15 21.85 -2.98
CA THR A 72 0.98 21.44 -3.77
C THR A 72 0.46 22.53 -4.69
N ALA A 73 0.93 23.77 -4.56
CA ALA A 73 0.43 24.92 -5.36
C ALA A 73 0.47 24.68 -6.87
N LEU A 74 1.47 23.96 -7.37
CA LEU A 74 1.60 23.63 -8.80
C LEU A 74 0.58 22.58 -9.27
N LEU A 75 -0.01 21.81 -8.36
CA LEU A 75 -1.02 20.80 -8.69
C LEU A 75 -2.36 21.45 -9.07
N GLY A 76 -2.60 22.70 -8.63
CA GLY A 76 -3.84 23.44 -8.84
C GLY A 76 -5.04 22.76 -8.20
N GLU A 77 -6.19 22.82 -8.85
CA GLU A 77 -7.45 22.20 -8.41
C GLU A 77 -7.63 20.77 -8.96
N ARG A 78 -6.55 20.15 -9.45
CA ARG A 78 -6.61 18.80 -10.02
C ARG A 78 -6.93 17.76 -8.93
N PRO A 79 -7.83 16.81 -9.20
CA PRO A 79 -8.03 15.69 -8.27
C PRO A 79 -6.73 14.88 -8.14
N ILE A 80 -6.41 14.49 -6.91
CA ILE A 80 -5.11 13.90 -6.57
C ILE A 80 -5.22 12.37 -6.55
N ILE A 81 -4.30 11.70 -7.22
CA ILE A 81 -4.10 10.26 -7.09
C ILE A 81 -2.83 10.02 -6.28
N GLY A 82 -3.00 9.38 -5.12
CA GLY A 82 -1.88 9.01 -4.25
C GLY A 82 -1.17 7.75 -4.75
N PHE A 83 0.14 7.79 -4.87
CA PHE A 83 0.95 6.60 -5.15
C PHE A 83 1.80 6.22 -3.94
N CYS A 84 1.80 4.94 -3.57
CA CYS A 84 2.62 4.38 -2.51
C CYS A 84 3.60 3.34 -3.10
N PRO A 85 4.68 3.79 -3.76
CA PRO A 85 5.59 2.92 -4.51
C PRO A 85 6.58 2.17 -3.62
N GLY A 86 6.66 2.51 -2.32
CA GLY A 86 7.55 1.87 -1.36
C GLY A 86 7.15 0.44 -1.00
N ALA A 87 8.13 -0.36 -0.58
CA ALA A 87 7.93 -1.65 0.07
C ALA A 87 9.10 -1.96 1.01
N GLU A 88 8.81 -2.12 2.30
CA GLU A 88 9.84 -2.31 3.34
C GLU A 88 10.69 -3.58 3.12
N PHE A 89 10.11 -4.63 2.55
CA PHE A 89 10.77 -5.92 2.39
C PHE A 89 11.56 -6.10 1.08
N GLY A 90 11.83 -5.00 0.35
CA GLY A 90 12.75 -4.99 -0.78
C GLY A 90 12.07 -4.85 -2.16
N PRO A 91 12.90 -4.70 -3.21
CA PRO A 91 12.43 -4.35 -4.55
C PRO A 91 11.55 -5.39 -5.22
N ALA A 92 11.63 -6.67 -4.84
CA ALA A 92 10.75 -7.72 -5.39
C ALA A 92 9.26 -7.49 -5.09
N LYS A 93 8.93 -6.63 -4.12
CA LYS A 93 7.55 -6.23 -3.80
C LYS A 93 7.16 -4.87 -4.38
N ARG A 94 8.06 -4.23 -5.12
CA ARG A 94 7.80 -2.93 -5.75
C ARG A 94 7.37 -3.12 -7.19
N TRP A 95 6.26 -2.49 -7.55
CA TRP A 95 5.92 -2.30 -8.96
C TRP A 95 6.96 -1.37 -9.58
N PRO A 96 7.44 -1.63 -10.81
CA PRO A 96 8.54 -0.88 -11.40
C PRO A 96 8.29 0.62 -11.43
N HIS A 97 9.32 1.41 -11.13
CA HIS A 97 9.24 2.88 -11.15
C HIS A 97 8.81 3.42 -12.52
N TYR A 98 9.27 2.80 -13.61
CA TYR A 98 8.89 3.18 -14.96
C TYR A 98 7.41 2.87 -15.29
N HIS A 99 6.80 1.89 -14.64
CA HIS A 99 5.36 1.64 -14.72
C HIS A 99 4.56 2.66 -13.93
N TYR A 100 5.04 3.04 -12.73
CA TYR A 100 4.45 4.15 -11.97
C TYR A 100 4.54 5.47 -12.75
N ALA A 101 5.69 5.74 -13.42
CA ALA A 101 5.86 6.92 -14.25
C ALA A 101 4.88 6.92 -15.43
N LYS A 102 4.74 5.79 -16.14
CA LYS A 102 3.78 5.68 -17.25
C LYS A 102 2.33 5.84 -16.78
N LEU A 103 1.98 5.27 -15.62
CA LEU A 103 0.68 5.49 -15.00
C LEU A 103 0.45 6.96 -14.64
N ALA A 104 1.47 7.64 -14.06
CA ALA A 104 1.39 9.06 -13.74
C ALA A 104 1.17 9.92 -14.99
N GLU A 105 1.93 9.66 -16.08
CA GLU A 105 1.74 10.32 -17.38
C GLU A 105 0.29 10.21 -17.85
N MET A 106 -0.25 8.98 -17.91
CA MET A 106 -1.63 8.72 -18.37
C MET A 106 -2.68 9.44 -17.52
N LEU A 107 -2.46 9.53 -16.19
CA LEU A 107 -3.39 10.20 -15.26
C LEU A 107 -3.27 11.72 -15.35
N ILE A 108 -2.07 12.27 -15.48
CA ILE A 108 -1.85 13.71 -15.59
C ILE A 108 -2.43 14.25 -16.91
N GLU A 109 -2.29 13.51 -18.01
CA GLU A 109 -2.93 13.82 -19.29
C GLU A 109 -4.47 13.82 -19.20
N LYS A 110 -5.04 13.02 -18.30
CA LYS A 110 -6.49 13.02 -17.99
C LYS A 110 -6.93 14.12 -17.00
N GLY A 111 -6.02 14.98 -16.57
CA GLY A 111 -6.33 16.11 -15.69
C GLY A 111 -6.15 15.84 -14.20
N TYR A 112 -5.58 14.71 -13.79
CA TYR A 112 -5.23 14.43 -12.40
C TYR A 112 -3.87 15.05 -12.02
N ALA A 113 -3.60 15.09 -10.72
CA ALA A 113 -2.27 15.29 -10.17
C ALA A 113 -1.86 14.02 -9.39
N VAL A 114 -0.56 13.83 -9.20
CA VAL A 114 -0.01 12.66 -8.50
C VAL A 114 0.80 13.10 -7.29
N GLU A 115 0.54 12.49 -6.13
CA GLU A 115 1.36 12.62 -4.93
C GLU A 115 1.99 11.27 -4.58
N LEU A 116 3.33 11.25 -4.42
CA LEU A 116 4.09 10.05 -4.07
C LEU A 116 4.35 10.03 -2.57
N PHE A 117 3.87 8.98 -1.89
CA PHE A 117 4.03 8.79 -0.46
C PHE A 117 5.03 7.68 -0.16
N GLY A 118 5.83 7.87 0.89
CA GLY A 118 6.80 6.89 1.31
C GLY A 118 7.64 7.35 2.49
N SER A 119 8.46 6.43 3.01
CA SER A 119 9.47 6.70 4.03
C SER A 119 10.68 7.44 3.43
N PRO A 120 11.62 7.93 4.24
CA PRO A 120 12.88 8.48 3.73
C PRO A 120 13.67 7.53 2.81
N LYS A 121 13.49 6.21 2.94
CA LYS A 121 14.12 5.21 2.07
C LYS A 121 13.51 5.15 0.66
N ASP A 122 12.32 5.75 0.49
CA ASP A 122 11.56 5.70 -0.77
C ASP A 122 11.72 6.98 -1.60
N VAL A 123 12.45 7.98 -1.08
CA VAL A 123 12.71 9.27 -1.75
C VAL A 123 13.29 9.06 -3.15
N GLU A 124 14.34 8.23 -3.26
CA GLU A 124 15.01 7.95 -4.53
C GLU A 124 14.05 7.29 -5.55
N ALA A 125 13.24 6.33 -5.10
CA ALA A 125 12.24 5.70 -5.95
C ALA A 125 11.17 6.70 -6.43
N GLY A 126 10.76 7.62 -5.58
CA GLY A 126 9.86 8.72 -5.95
C GLY A 126 10.47 9.65 -6.99
N GLU A 127 11.76 10.02 -6.84
CA GLU A 127 12.45 10.84 -7.82
C GLU A 127 12.67 10.11 -9.16
N GLN A 128 12.94 8.80 -9.14
CA GLN A 128 13.01 8.00 -10.36
C GLN A 128 11.68 8.03 -11.12
N ILE A 129 10.54 7.91 -10.42
CA ILE A 129 9.20 8.02 -11.03
C ILE A 129 9.01 9.39 -11.65
N ARG A 130 9.27 10.47 -10.89
CA ARG A 130 9.06 11.84 -11.32
C ARG A 130 9.97 12.21 -12.50
N ASN A 131 11.26 11.85 -12.45
CA ASN A 131 12.24 12.16 -13.49
C ASN A 131 12.04 11.35 -14.78
N ALA A 132 11.31 10.24 -14.73
CA ALA A 132 10.92 9.47 -15.92
C ALA A 132 9.74 10.08 -16.68
N LEU A 133 9.03 11.07 -16.09
CA LEU A 133 7.97 11.82 -16.77
C LEU A 133 8.55 12.84 -17.77
N PRO A 134 7.84 13.15 -18.87
CA PRO A 134 8.09 14.33 -19.68
C PRO A 134 8.20 15.59 -18.81
N ALA A 135 9.13 16.50 -19.15
CA ALA A 135 9.46 17.66 -18.32
C ALA A 135 8.24 18.55 -18.03
N GLU A 136 7.32 18.68 -18.97
CA GLU A 136 6.08 19.45 -18.86
C GLU A 136 5.05 18.81 -17.91
N LEU A 137 5.16 17.50 -17.62
CA LEU A 137 4.26 16.80 -16.72
C LEU A 137 4.80 16.68 -15.29
N GLN A 138 6.13 16.83 -15.11
CA GLN A 138 6.78 16.75 -13.80
C GLN A 138 6.20 17.69 -12.72
N PRO A 139 5.75 18.93 -13.05
CA PRO A 139 5.14 19.80 -12.05
C PRO A 139 3.85 19.25 -11.42
N PHE A 140 3.17 18.30 -12.08
CA PHE A 140 1.95 17.68 -11.59
C PHE A 140 2.19 16.33 -10.87
N CYS A 141 3.45 15.97 -10.64
CA CYS A 141 3.86 14.79 -9.87
C CYS A 141 4.74 15.24 -8.71
N LEU A 142 4.20 15.26 -7.51
CA LEU A 142 4.85 15.73 -6.29
C LEU A 142 5.40 14.56 -5.47
N ASN A 143 6.71 14.57 -5.20
CA ASN A 143 7.32 13.56 -4.34
C ASN A 143 7.32 14.02 -2.88
N LEU A 144 6.44 13.44 -2.06
CA LEU A 144 6.33 13.68 -0.62
C LEU A 144 7.00 12.60 0.23
N ALA A 145 7.66 11.61 -0.37
CA ALA A 145 8.37 10.58 0.35
C ALA A 145 9.42 11.19 1.29
N GLY A 146 9.41 10.76 2.54
CA GLY A 146 10.31 11.27 3.58
C GLY A 146 10.02 12.68 4.09
N GLN A 147 9.02 13.38 3.56
CA GLN A 147 8.66 14.75 3.95
C GLN A 147 7.48 14.79 4.94
N THR A 148 6.80 13.67 5.16
CA THR A 148 5.63 13.56 6.04
C THR A 148 5.95 12.71 7.26
N ASN A 149 5.40 13.08 8.41
CA ASN A 149 5.21 12.13 9.50
C ASN A 149 3.96 11.25 9.23
N LEU A 150 3.72 10.25 10.09
CA LEU A 150 2.65 9.29 9.86
C LEU A 150 1.25 9.94 9.85
N ASN A 151 0.98 10.89 10.76
CA ASN A 151 -0.30 11.58 10.83
C ASN A 151 -0.54 12.42 9.58
N GLN A 152 0.47 13.17 9.14
CA GLN A 152 0.41 13.94 7.90
C GLN A 152 0.19 13.04 6.67
N ALA A 153 0.84 11.86 6.63
CA ALA A 153 0.61 10.90 5.56
C ALA A 153 -0.84 10.38 5.56
N VAL A 154 -1.44 10.14 6.74
CA VAL A 154 -2.86 9.77 6.86
C VAL A 154 -3.76 10.88 6.33
N ASP A 155 -3.52 12.13 6.74
CA ASP A 155 -4.32 13.30 6.34
C ASP A 155 -4.27 13.53 4.81
N LEU A 156 -3.08 13.46 4.22
CA LEU A 156 -2.88 13.64 2.78
C LEU A 156 -3.44 12.48 1.96
N ILE A 157 -3.23 11.22 2.39
CA ILE A 157 -3.83 10.04 1.75
C ILE A 157 -5.36 10.13 1.81
N ALA A 158 -5.93 10.57 2.93
CA ALA A 158 -7.37 10.76 3.07
C ALA A 158 -7.91 11.88 2.16
N ASN A 159 -7.07 12.82 1.72
CA ASN A 159 -7.42 13.87 0.76
C ASN A 159 -7.35 13.40 -0.70
N CYS A 160 -6.70 12.26 -0.98
CA CYS A 160 -6.62 11.74 -2.34
C CYS A 160 -7.99 11.27 -2.86
N THR A 161 -8.23 11.46 -4.15
CA THR A 161 -9.41 10.92 -4.85
C THR A 161 -9.35 9.39 -4.90
N ALA A 162 -8.17 8.83 -5.14
CA ALA A 162 -7.89 7.41 -5.09
C ALA A 162 -6.41 7.15 -4.80
N VAL A 163 -6.06 5.89 -4.51
CA VAL A 163 -4.69 5.48 -4.20
C VAL A 163 -4.29 4.26 -5.03
N VAL A 164 -3.04 4.24 -5.50
CA VAL A 164 -2.39 3.06 -6.07
C VAL A 164 -1.20 2.69 -5.19
N SER A 165 -1.17 1.47 -4.70
CA SER A 165 -0.16 1.04 -3.72
C SER A 165 0.36 -0.35 -3.97
N ASN A 166 1.65 -0.57 -3.72
CA ASN A 166 2.17 -1.91 -3.49
C ASN A 166 1.62 -2.49 -2.17
N ASP A 167 1.78 -3.81 -1.95
CA ASP A 167 1.55 -4.47 -0.65
C ASP A 167 2.47 -3.85 0.43
N SER A 168 1.99 -2.82 1.11
CA SER A 168 2.74 -1.99 2.05
C SER A 168 1.86 -1.47 3.21
N GLY A 169 2.49 -0.85 4.22
CA GLY A 169 1.76 -0.21 5.33
C GLY A 169 0.82 0.90 4.87
N LEU A 170 1.22 1.72 3.88
CA LEU A 170 0.41 2.82 3.35
C LEU A 170 -0.83 2.32 2.59
N MET A 171 -0.78 1.13 1.99
CA MET A 171 -1.94 0.46 1.43
C MET A 171 -3.05 0.26 2.48
N HIS A 172 -2.67 -0.19 3.68
CA HIS A 172 -3.62 -0.37 4.77
C HIS A 172 -4.16 0.96 5.31
N ILE A 173 -3.36 2.03 5.28
CA ILE A 173 -3.82 3.38 5.62
C ILE A 173 -4.86 3.86 4.60
N ALA A 174 -4.60 3.70 3.30
CA ALA A 174 -5.56 4.06 2.26
C ALA A 174 -6.88 3.28 2.40
N ALA A 175 -6.80 1.98 2.72
CA ALA A 175 -7.98 1.17 3.00
C ALA A 175 -8.75 1.64 4.25
N ALA A 176 -8.02 2.01 5.32
CA ALA A 176 -8.62 2.44 6.58
C ALA A 176 -9.17 3.88 6.55
N THR A 177 -8.70 4.72 5.63
CA THR A 177 -9.26 6.06 5.35
C THR A 177 -10.37 6.03 4.29
N ASP A 178 -10.84 4.83 3.92
CA ASP A 178 -11.94 4.58 2.99
C ASP A 178 -11.71 5.18 1.58
N ARG A 179 -10.46 5.22 1.13
CA ARG A 179 -10.15 5.68 -0.23
C ARG A 179 -10.32 4.56 -1.26
N PRO A 180 -10.84 4.86 -2.46
CA PRO A 180 -10.72 3.97 -3.60
C PRO A 180 -9.26 3.55 -3.79
N LEU A 181 -8.99 2.25 -3.88
CA LEU A 181 -7.63 1.71 -3.80
C LEU A 181 -7.39 0.64 -4.86
N VAL A 182 -6.35 0.79 -5.65
CA VAL A 182 -5.80 -0.30 -6.44
C VAL A 182 -4.54 -0.81 -5.75
N ALA A 183 -4.59 -2.06 -5.28
CA ALA A 183 -3.50 -2.70 -4.56
C ALA A 183 -2.77 -3.70 -5.46
N LEU A 184 -1.45 -3.53 -5.61
CA LEU A 184 -0.59 -4.31 -6.50
C LEU A 184 0.15 -5.37 -5.71
N TYR A 185 -0.13 -6.63 -6.04
CA TYR A 185 0.51 -7.80 -5.43
C TYR A 185 1.33 -8.56 -6.46
N GLY A 186 2.57 -8.81 -6.11
CA GLY A 186 3.48 -9.67 -6.88
C GLY A 186 3.68 -11.02 -6.17
N PRO A 187 4.88 -11.28 -5.63
CA PRO A 187 5.20 -12.52 -4.95
C PRO A 187 4.46 -12.72 -3.63
N THR A 188 3.87 -11.67 -3.07
CA THR A 188 3.05 -11.75 -1.85
C THR A 188 1.62 -12.18 -2.15
N SER A 189 0.93 -12.66 -1.11
CA SER A 189 -0.45 -13.15 -1.25
C SER A 189 -1.42 -12.26 -0.49
N PRO A 190 -2.47 -11.73 -1.15
CA PRO A 190 -3.53 -10.98 -0.47
C PRO A 190 -4.35 -11.84 0.49
N THR A 191 -4.28 -13.16 0.42
CA THR A 191 -4.92 -14.05 1.40
C THR A 191 -4.41 -13.83 2.81
N TYR A 192 -3.16 -13.35 2.96
CA TYR A 192 -2.54 -13.15 4.25
C TYR A 192 -2.78 -11.74 4.82
N THR A 193 -2.58 -10.72 4.02
CA THR A 193 -2.70 -9.31 4.41
C THR A 193 -3.44 -8.50 3.33
N PRO A 194 -4.75 -8.79 3.09
CA PRO A 194 -5.51 -8.02 2.12
C PRO A 194 -5.74 -6.58 2.60
N PRO A 195 -5.95 -5.62 1.69
CA PRO A 195 -6.56 -4.35 2.05
C PRO A 195 -8.02 -4.60 2.47
N LEU A 196 -8.31 -4.38 3.75
CA LEU A 196 -9.64 -4.65 4.30
C LEU A 196 -10.59 -3.48 4.01
N SER A 197 -10.97 -3.29 2.75
CA SER A 197 -11.90 -2.26 2.28
C SER A 197 -12.73 -2.78 1.12
N ASP A 198 -14.01 -2.37 1.03
CA ASP A 198 -14.87 -2.66 -0.12
C ASP A 198 -14.52 -1.83 -1.35
N LYS A 199 -13.78 -0.72 -1.14
CA LYS A 199 -13.29 0.17 -2.21
C LYS A 199 -11.90 -0.23 -2.70
N ALA A 200 -11.43 -1.43 -2.37
CA ALA A 200 -10.13 -1.91 -2.82
C ALA A 200 -10.25 -2.96 -3.93
N VAL A 201 -9.53 -2.74 -5.02
CA VAL A 201 -9.32 -3.74 -6.07
C VAL A 201 -7.89 -4.24 -6.01
N ILE A 202 -7.73 -5.55 -6.02
CA ILE A 202 -6.42 -6.19 -6.00
C ILE A 202 -6.06 -6.65 -7.41
N ILE A 203 -4.85 -6.28 -7.86
CA ILE A 203 -4.26 -6.82 -9.09
C ILE A 203 -3.13 -7.77 -8.70
N ARG A 204 -3.26 -9.03 -9.04
CA ARG A 204 -2.26 -10.08 -8.87
C ARG A 204 -2.37 -11.08 -10.01
N LEU A 205 -1.26 -11.33 -10.71
CA LEU A 205 -1.23 -12.16 -11.92
C LEU A 205 -0.75 -13.59 -11.67
N ILE A 206 -0.33 -13.92 -10.44
CA ILE A 206 0.14 -15.26 -10.09
C ILE A 206 -0.79 -15.92 -9.08
N GLU A 207 -0.96 -17.22 -9.19
CA GLU A 207 -1.70 -18.04 -8.22
C GLU A 207 -0.79 -18.58 -7.12
N GLY A 208 -1.40 -19.14 -6.07
CA GLY A 208 -0.70 -19.82 -5.00
C GLY A 208 -0.29 -18.92 -3.84
N ASP A 209 0.49 -19.51 -2.93
CA ASP A 209 0.90 -18.90 -1.68
C ASP A 209 2.02 -17.86 -1.83
N LEU A 210 2.34 -17.21 -0.72
CA LEU A 210 3.42 -16.25 -0.56
C LEU A 210 4.78 -16.82 -1.02
N ILE A 211 5.41 -16.16 -1.98
CA ILE A 211 6.81 -16.39 -2.34
C ILE A 211 7.67 -15.43 -1.51
N LYS A 212 8.55 -15.98 -0.69
CA LYS A 212 9.46 -15.19 0.16
C LYS A 212 10.69 -14.77 -0.66
N VAL A 213 10.59 -13.68 -1.37
CA VAL A 213 11.70 -13.08 -2.11
C VAL A 213 11.84 -11.60 -1.74
N ARG A 214 13.08 -11.15 -1.48
CA ARG A 214 13.39 -9.73 -1.20
C ARG A 214 13.88 -9.00 -2.44
N LYS A 215 14.69 -9.67 -3.23
CA LYS A 215 15.22 -9.16 -4.51
C LYS A 215 15.10 -10.28 -5.53
N SER A 216 14.46 -10.01 -6.65
CA SER A 216 14.37 -10.95 -7.75
C SER A 216 15.59 -10.82 -8.67
N THR A 217 15.86 -11.88 -9.42
CA THR A 217 16.83 -11.89 -10.53
C THR A 217 16.17 -11.59 -11.87
N ASP A 218 14.86 -11.35 -11.90
CA ASP A 218 14.09 -11.10 -13.11
C ASP A 218 14.39 -9.73 -13.73
N SER A 219 14.93 -8.79 -12.93
CA SER A 219 15.42 -7.49 -13.41
C SER A 219 16.71 -7.07 -12.69
N SER A 220 17.47 -6.15 -13.29
CA SER A 220 18.68 -5.56 -12.70
C SER A 220 18.37 -4.80 -11.40
N GLU A 221 17.20 -4.18 -11.31
CA GLU A 221 16.72 -3.44 -10.14
C GLU A 221 16.13 -4.35 -9.05
N GLY A 222 15.93 -5.63 -9.35
CA GLY A 222 15.42 -6.64 -8.42
C GLY A 222 13.91 -6.74 -8.34
N TYR A 223 13.18 -6.18 -9.30
CA TYR A 223 11.73 -6.34 -9.43
C TYR A 223 11.37 -7.79 -9.78
N HIS A 224 10.23 -8.25 -9.26
CA HIS A 224 9.72 -9.58 -9.57
C HIS A 224 8.87 -9.56 -10.84
N GLN A 225 9.01 -10.61 -11.70
CA GLN A 225 8.33 -10.69 -12.98
C GLN A 225 6.82 -10.48 -12.88
N SER A 226 6.18 -11.05 -11.85
CA SER A 226 4.73 -10.89 -11.64
C SER A 226 4.26 -9.44 -11.43
N LEU A 227 5.16 -8.54 -11.00
CA LEU A 227 4.87 -7.10 -10.92
C LEU A 227 5.23 -6.39 -12.23
N ILE A 228 6.31 -6.81 -12.91
CA ILE A 228 6.67 -6.30 -14.22
C ILE A 228 5.54 -6.55 -15.25
N ASP A 229 4.84 -7.68 -15.11
CA ASP A 229 3.76 -8.07 -16.04
C ASP A 229 2.45 -7.30 -15.80
N ILE A 230 2.25 -6.70 -14.62
CA ILE A 230 1.14 -5.76 -14.40
C ILE A 230 1.42 -4.49 -15.20
N LYS A 231 0.61 -4.24 -16.25
CA LYS A 231 0.80 -3.08 -17.12
C LYS A 231 0.04 -1.86 -16.58
N PRO A 232 0.56 -0.62 -16.80
CA PRO A 232 -0.11 0.62 -16.38
C PRO A 232 -1.55 0.73 -16.88
N GLU A 233 -1.83 0.26 -18.09
CA GLU A 233 -3.17 0.26 -18.70
C GLU A 233 -4.17 -0.55 -17.87
N ASN A 234 -3.76 -1.71 -17.33
CA ASN A 234 -4.59 -2.51 -16.43
C ASN A 234 -4.93 -1.75 -15.14
N VAL A 235 -3.95 -0.98 -14.61
CA VAL A 235 -4.16 -0.19 -13.39
C VAL A 235 -5.10 0.99 -13.65
N VAL A 236 -4.92 1.69 -14.78
CA VAL A 236 -5.85 2.78 -15.20
C VAL A 236 -7.26 2.25 -15.35
N GLU A 237 -7.46 1.11 -16.04
CA GLU A 237 -8.79 0.48 -16.21
C GLU A 237 -9.47 0.24 -14.86
N LYS A 238 -8.75 -0.35 -13.89
CA LYS A 238 -9.32 -0.62 -12.56
C LYS A 238 -9.58 0.66 -11.78
N LEU A 239 -8.70 1.65 -11.92
CA LEU A 239 -8.85 2.93 -11.24
C LEU A 239 -10.05 3.72 -11.78
N THR A 240 -10.23 3.79 -13.11
CA THR A 240 -11.39 4.45 -13.73
C THR A 240 -12.69 3.74 -13.36
N ALA A 241 -12.71 2.41 -13.32
CA ALA A 241 -13.88 1.64 -12.87
C ALA A 241 -14.23 1.91 -11.39
N LEU A 242 -13.23 2.13 -10.52
CA LEU A 242 -13.45 2.48 -9.11
C LEU A 242 -13.98 3.92 -8.91
N LEU A 243 -13.70 4.79 -9.85
CA LEU A 243 -14.08 6.22 -9.80
C LEU A 243 -15.35 6.54 -10.59
N ASP A 244 -15.97 5.52 -11.24
CA ASP A 244 -17.13 5.65 -12.12
C ASP A 244 -16.95 6.70 -13.25
N ILE A 245 -15.74 6.72 -13.89
CA ILE A 245 -15.35 7.66 -14.95
C ILE A 245 -14.77 6.97 -16.19
#